data_376d5443b6a095bbccee89f5fd337448
#
_entry.id   376d5443b6a095bbccee89f5fd337448
#
_cell.length_a   1.000
_cell.length_b   1.000
_cell.length_c   1.000
_cell.angle_alpha   90.00
_cell.angle_beta   90.00
_cell.angle_gamma   90.00
#
_symmetry.space_group_name_H-M   'P 1'
#
loop_
_entity.id
_entity.type
_entity.pdbx_description
1 polymer ?
#
loop_
_entity_poly.entity_id
_entity_poly.type
_entity_poly.pdbx_seq_one_letter_code
_entity_poly.pdbx_strand_id
1 'polypeptide(L)'
;MTKLEKALYYVKKQASRCSPYVWSGQGQKVKNMTVLKLAKMENSGANAGRVMEFIYNNRQRIDKYSKVFDCSGLIIKALIYAGVFSEGYDDTANGLMHCPLFTKVKFEDKRPGDLIFKVEDDKAYHVGIVSAPGMVTEAKGRAYGVVDNRIDSVWSACVRPNYE
;
A
#
# COMPACT_ATOMS: atom_id res chain seq x y z
N MET A 1 0.28 -15.55 -15.26
CA MET A 1 -0.48 -14.74 -14.26
C MET A 1 -1.25 -13.64 -14.97
N THR A 2 -2.55 -13.54 -14.69
CA THR A 2 -3.39 -12.40 -15.09
C THR A 2 -2.92 -11.11 -14.42
N LYS A 3 -3.41 -9.94 -14.87
CA LYS A 3 -3.09 -8.67 -14.19
C LYS A 3 -3.54 -8.68 -12.73
N LEU A 4 -4.74 -9.21 -12.45
CA LEU A 4 -5.24 -9.37 -11.08
C LEU A 4 -4.29 -10.22 -10.21
N GLU A 5 -3.90 -11.39 -10.70
CA GLU A 5 -2.98 -12.28 -9.97
C GLU A 5 -1.62 -11.60 -9.71
N LYS A 6 -1.11 -10.82 -10.67
CA LYS A 6 0.13 -10.04 -10.50
C LYS A 6 0.00 -9.00 -9.40
N ALA A 7 -1.11 -8.23 -9.37
CA ALA A 7 -1.35 -7.23 -8.34
C ALA A 7 -1.40 -7.86 -6.94
N LEU A 8 -2.19 -8.93 -6.79
CA LEU A 8 -2.31 -9.66 -5.52
C LEU A 8 -0.98 -10.31 -5.09
N TYR A 9 -0.26 -10.91 -6.02
CA TYR A 9 1.06 -11.46 -5.75
C TYR A 9 2.02 -10.40 -5.22
N TYR A 10 2.04 -9.22 -5.87
CA TYR A 10 2.93 -8.13 -5.47
C TYR A 10 2.70 -7.69 -4.02
N VAL A 11 1.45 -7.38 -3.66
CA VAL A 11 1.14 -6.87 -2.31
C VAL A 11 1.36 -7.94 -1.24
N LYS A 12 0.97 -9.19 -1.49
CA LYS A 12 1.20 -10.31 -0.56
C LYS A 12 2.69 -10.57 -0.34
N LYS A 13 3.51 -10.41 -1.38
CA LYS A 13 4.96 -10.53 -1.26
C LYS A 13 5.57 -9.41 -0.40
N GLN A 14 5.06 -8.17 -0.50
CA GLN A 14 5.51 -7.08 0.36
C GLN A 14 5.10 -7.32 1.83
N ALA A 15 3.91 -7.84 2.08
CA ALA A 15 3.47 -8.22 3.42
C ALA A 15 4.35 -9.34 4.00
N SER A 16 4.66 -10.38 3.23
CA SER A 16 5.54 -11.48 3.67
C SER A 16 6.98 -11.03 3.98
N ARG A 17 7.44 -9.97 3.34
CA ARG A 17 8.76 -9.35 3.57
C ARG A 17 8.78 -8.32 4.68
N CYS A 18 7.65 -8.09 5.33
CA CYS A 18 7.53 -7.07 6.36
C CYS A 18 7.99 -5.68 5.88
N SER A 19 7.59 -5.30 4.65
CA SER A 19 8.00 -4.04 4.02
C SER A 19 7.61 -2.85 4.90
N PRO A 20 8.57 -1.95 5.27
CA PRO A 20 8.29 -0.85 6.18
C PRO A 20 7.35 0.19 5.57
N TYR A 21 6.53 0.81 6.42
CA TYR A 21 5.82 2.02 6.06
C TYR A 21 6.74 3.23 6.16
N VAL A 22 6.79 4.03 5.10
CA VAL A 22 7.49 5.33 5.07
C VAL A 22 6.60 6.32 4.34
N TRP A 23 6.37 7.50 4.91
CA TRP A 23 5.67 8.58 4.24
C TRP A 23 6.36 8.89 2.89
N SER A 24 5.58 9.05 1.83
CA SER A 24 6.07 9.17 0.45
C SER A 24 6.84 7.96 -0.09
N GLY A 25 6.76 6.80 0.58
CA GLY A 25 7.37 5.57 0.13
C GLY A 25 6.68 5.02 -1.12
N GLN A 26 7.47 4.77 -2.18
CA GLN A 26 7.00 4.31 -3.48
C GLN A 26 7.86 3.18 -4.04
N GLY A 27 8.28 2.27 -3.17
CA GLY A 27 9.05 1.10 -3.56
C GLY A 27 10.56 1.30 -3.60
N GLN A 28 11.08 2.32 -2.94
CA GLN A 28 12.52 2.47 -2.74
C GLN A 28 13.06 1.30 -1.91
N LYS A 29 14.26 0.84 -2.24
CA LYS A 29 14.87 -0.30 -1.53
C LYS A 29 15.26 0.09 -0.10
N VAL A 30 14.89 -0.74 0.88
CA VAL A 30 15.25 -0.53 2.29
C VAL A 30 16.77 -0.38 2.48
N LYS A 31 17.57 -1.18 1.77
CA LYS A 31 19.04 -1.10 1.83
C LYS A 31 19.62 0.27 1.49
N ASN A 32 18.86 1.10 0.76
CA ASN A 32 19.28 2.45 0.37
C ASN A 32 18.75 3.54 1.33
N MET A 33 18.03 3.15 2.38
CA MET A 33 17.48 4.08 3.37
C MET A 33 18.52 4.43 4.43
N THR A 34 18.92 5.69 4.46
CA THR A 34 19.71 6.28 5.55
C THR A 34 18.79 7.03 6.49
N VAL A 35 19.23 7.33 7.70
CA VAL A 35 18.47 8.15 8.66
C VAL A 35 18.14 9.52 8.06
N LEU A 36 19.09 10.16 7.36
CA LEU A 36 18.89 11.46 6.71
C LEU A 36 17.84 11.37 5.58
N LYS A 37 17.89 10.32 4.78
CA LYS A 37 16.93 10.11 3.71
C LYS A 37 15.53 9.86 4.25
N LEU A 38 15.41 9.05 5.30
CA LEU A 38 14.15 8.81 6.00
C LEU A 38 13.60 10.10 6.63
N ALA A 39 14.43 10.89 7.30
CA ALA A 39 14.02 12.16 7.88
C ALA A 39 13.48 13.14 6.83
N LYS A 40 14.08 13.17 5.64
CA LYS A 40 13.62 13.97 4.52
C LYS A 40 12.29 13.46 3.96
N MET A 41 12.13 12.17 3.76
CA MET A 41 10.88 11.55 3.26
C MET A 41 9.73 11.76 4.25
N GLU A 42 9.98 11.57 5.54
CA GLU A 42 9.00 11.71 6.61
C GLU A 42 8.72 13.18 6.97
N ASN A 43 9.57 14.11 6.56
CA ASN A 43 9.58 15.48 7.03
C ASN A 43 9.56 15.57 8.58
N SER A 44 10.19 14.62 9.25
CA SER A 44 10.19 14.46 10.70
C SER A 44 11.29 13.50 11.14
N GLY A 45 12.19 13.97 12.01
CA GLY A 45 13.22 13.13 12.63
C GLY A 45 12.61 12.07 13.56
N ALA A 46 11.54 12.42 14.30
CA ALA A 46 10.85 11.48 15.18
C ALA A 46 10.21 10.33 14.40
N ASN A 47 9.56 10.60 13.27
CA ASN A 47 9.00 9.57 12.41
C ASN A 47 10.07 8.74 11.73
N ALA A 48 11.18 9.32 11.30
CA ALA A 48 12.34 8.56 10.81
C ALA A 48 12.87 7.58 11.86
N GLY A 49 12.94 8.00 13.12
CA GLY A 49 13.30 7.13 14.25
C GLY A 49 12.34 5.95 14.41
N ARG A 50 11.05 6.16 14.29
CA ARG A 50 10.03 5.09 14.34
C ARG A 50 10.19 4.09 13.19
N VAL A 51 10.50 4.55 11.99
CA VAL A 51 10.79 3.68 10.85
C VAL A 51 12.05 2.84 11.12
N MET A 52 13.11 3.47 11.62
CA MET A 52 14.36 2.75 11.96
C MET A 52 14.14 1.70 13.05
N GLU A 53 13.35 2.01 14.06
CA GLU A 53 12.96 1.06 15.12
C GLU A 53 12.19 -0.12 14.53
N PHE A 54 11.23 0.13 13.65
CA PHE A 54 10.50 -0.93 12.95
C PHE A 54 11.45 -1.83 12.14
N ILE A 55 12.36 -1.25 11.36
CA ILE A 55 13.34 -2.00 10.57
C ILE A 55 14.22 -2.84 11.48
N TYR A 56 14.71 -2.28 12.56
CA TYR A 56 15.55 -3.01 13.53
C TYR A 56 14.80 -4.19 14.19
N ASN A 57 13.58 -3.94 14.66
CA ASN A 57 12.75 -4.96 15.31
C ASN A 57 12.33 -6.10 14.36
N ASN A 58 12.31 -5.84 13.06
CA ASN A 58 11.94 -6.81 12.04
C ASN A 58 13.12 -7.26 11.15
N ARG A 59 14.36 -7.01 11.57
CA ARG A 59 15.57 -7.23 10.76
C ARG A 59 15.77 -8.67 10.29
N GLN A 60 15.15 -9.65 10.92
CA GLN A 60 15.22 -11.04 10.48
C GLN A 60 14.31 -11.33 9.27
N ARG A 61 13.26 -10.52 9.07
CA ARG A 61 12.32 -10.64 7.96
C ARG A 61 12.62 -9.67 6.82
N ILE A 62 13.15 -8.49 7.16
CA ILE A 62 13.51 -7.46 6.20
C ILE A 62 14.84 -7.83 5.56
N ASP A 63 14.85 -7.96 4.24
CA ASP A 63 16.02 -8.33 3.44
C ASP A 63 16.43 -7.23 2.43
N LYS A 64 17.46 -7.52 1.64
CA LYS A 64 17.94 -6.60 0.59
C LYS A 64 16.93 -6.30 -0.52
N TYR A 65 15.89 -7.09 -0.62
CA TYR A 65 14.81 -6.93 -1.61
C TYR A 65 13.60 -6.20 -1.03
N SER A 66 13.55 -6.01 0.28
CA SER A 66 12.47 -5.26 0.93
C SER A 66 12.46 -3.82 0.46
N LYS A 67 11.26 -3.27 0.34
CA LYS A 67 10.98 -1.92 -0.15
C LYS A 67 10.15 -1.16 0.87
N VAL A 68 10.15 0.17 0.77
CA VAL A 68 9.35 1.04 1.63
C VAL A 68 8.14 1.57 0.87
N PHE A 69 7.01 1.71 1.56
CA PHE A 69 5.75 2.19 0.96
C PHE A 69 4.97 3.06 1.93
N ASP A 70 4.26 4.05 1.39
CA ASP A 70 3.04 4.56 2.01
C ASP A 70 1.81 3.80 1.48
N CYS A 71 0.61 4.19 1.91
CA CYS A 71 -0.60 3.44 1.57
C CYS A 71 -0.88 3.45 0.05
N SER A 72 -0.88 4.60 -0.59
CA SER A 72 -1.10 4.72 -2.04
C SER A 72 0.08 4.19 -2.85
N GLY A 73 1.32 4.40 -2.37
CA GLY A 73 2.54 3.92 -3.03
C GLY A 73 2.58 2.40 -3.19
N LEU A 74 2.14 1.65 -2.18
CA LEU A 74 2.02 0.19 -2.28
C LEU A 74 1.06 -0.23 -3.40
N ILE A 75 -0.13 0.39 -3.42
CA ILE A 75 -1.18 0.05 -4.38
C ILE A 75 -0.77 0.43 -5.80
N ILE A 76 -0.24 1.64 -5.98
CA ILE A 76 0.23 2.12 -7.28
C ILE A 76 1.32 1.20 -7.85
N LYS A 77 2.30 0.82 -7.03
CA LYS A 77 3.36 -0.10 -7.48
C LYS A 77 2.83 -1.49 -7.81
N ALA A 78 1.82 -1.97 -7.10
CA ALA A 78 1.15 -3.23 -7.44
C ALA A 78 0.42 -3.13 -8.79
N LEU A 79 -0.27 -2.03 -9.05
CA LEU A 79 -1.00 -1.81 -10.30
C LEU A 79 -0.05 -1.55 -11.50
N ILE A 80 1.09 -0.89 -11.29
CA ILE A 80 2.15 -0.77 -12.29
C ILE A 80 2.73 -2.17 -12.61
N TYR A 81 3.09 -2.95 -11.59
CA TYR A 81 3.60 -4.31 -11.78
C TYR A 81 2.61 -5.21 -12.51
N ALA A 82 1.33 -5.01 -12.28
CA ALA A 82 0.25 -5.72 -12.96
C ALA A 82 0.00 -5.24 -14.41
N GLY A 83 0.54 -4.08 -14.81
CA GLY A 83 0.30 -3.47 -16.12
C GLY A 83 -1.06 -2.79 -16.23
N VAL A 84 -1.64 -2.35 -15.10
CA VAL A 84 -2.85 -1.50 -15.05
C VAL A 84 -2.48 -0.03 -15.22
N PHE A 85 -1.41 0.41 -14.56
CA PHE A 85 -0.83 1.73 -14.72
C PHE A 85 0.52 1.67 -15.43
N SER A 86 0.88 2.77 -16.10
CA SER A 86 2.20 2.96 -16.68
C SER A 86 3.25 3.31 -15.60
N GLU A 87 4.52 3.04 -15.88
CA GLU A 87 5.61 3.53 -15.03
C GLU A 87 5.54 5.06 -14.87
N GLY A 88 5.83 5.53 -13.67
CA GLY A 88 5.77 6.95 -13.33
C GLY A 88 4.40 7.46 -12.91
N TYR A 89 3.34 6.63 -12.98
CA TYR A 89 2.05 7.02 -12.40
C TYR A 89 2.18 7.22 -10.89
N ASP A 90 1.61 8.30 -10.39
CA ASP A 90 1.56 8.62 -8.97
C ASP A 90 0.22 9.30 -8.63
N ASP A 91 -0.31 9.00 -7.45
CA ASP A 91 -1.54 9.59 -6.94
C ASP A 91 -1.68 9.38 -5.44
N THR A 92 -2.61 10.09 -4.83
CA THR A 92 -3.00 9.93 -3.43
C THR A 92 -4.08 8.85 -3.28
N ALA A 93 -4.37 8.43 -2.04
CA ALA A 93 -5.50 7.55 -1.76
C ALA A 93 -6.81 8.16 -2.29
N ASN A 94 -7.03 9.46 -2.08
CA ASN A 94 -8.22 10.14 -2.58
C ASN A 94 -8.26 10.21 -4.11
N GLY A 95 -7.12 10.42 -4.76
CA GLY A 95 -7.01 10.37 -6.22
C GLY A 95 -7.38 8.99 -6.78
N LEU A 96 -6.88 7.92 -6.16
CA LEU A 96 -7.23 6.54 -6.54
C LEU A 96 -8.73 6.25 -6.37
N MET A 97 -9.36 6.76 -5.30
CA MET A 97 -10.81 6.60 -5.09
C MET A 97 -11.64 7.26 -6.20
N HIS A 98 -11.14 8.33 -6.80
CA HIS A 98 -11.79 9.09 -7.87
C HIS A 98 -11.19 8.83 -9.25
N CYS A 99 -10.32 7.83 -9.38
CA CYS A 99 -9.69 7.51 -10.66
C CYS A 99 -10.74 7.17 -11.73
N PRO A 100 -10.78 7.89 -12.85
CA PRO A 100 -11.79 7.69 -13.90
C PRO A 100 -11.65 6.34 -14.63
N LEU A 101 -10.49 5.68 -14.49
CA LEU A 101 -10.25 4.35 -15.07
C LEU A 101 -10.83 3.21 -14.22
N PHE A 102 -11.34 3.52 -13.04
CA PHE A 102 -11.86 2.51 -12.11
C PHE A 102 -13.39 2.58 -12.02
N THR A 103 -14.00 1.43 -11.81
CA THR A 103 -15.46 1.34 -11.61
C THR A 103 -15.78 1.46 -10.12
N LYS A 104 -16.74 2.34 -9.77
CA LYS A 104 -17.27 2.37 -8.40
C LYS A 104 -18.02 1.08 -8.09
N VAL A 105 -17.80 0.53 -6.91
CA VAL A 105 -18.43 -0.70 -6.43
C VAL A 105 -19.06 -0.43 -5.08
N LYS A 106 -20.26 -0.98 -4.84
CA LYS A 106 -20.83 -0.97 -3.49
C LYS A 106 -19.90 -1.73 -2.54
N PHE A 107 -19.72 -1.22 -1.34
CA PHE A 107 -18.73 -1.80 -0.41
C PHE A 107 -19.03 -3.27 -0.07
N GLU A 108 -20.31 -3.65 0.02
CA GLU A 108 -20.75 -5.03 0.23
C GLU A 108 -20.41 -5.98 -0.92
N ASP A 109 -20.28 -5.46 -2.15
CA ASP A 109 -19.98 -6.24 -3.36
C ASP A 109 -18.48 -6.36 -3.68
N LYS A 110 -17.63 -5.95 -2.73
CA LYS A 110 -16.17 -6.03 -2.90
C LYS A 110 -15.68 -7.46 -3.08
N ARG A 111 -14.65 -7.61 -3.90
CA ARG A 111 -13.98 -8.90 -4.18
C ARG A 111 -12.46 -8.74 -4.26
N PRO A 112 -11.68 -9.84 -4.21
CA PRO A 112 -10.24 -9.76 -4.36
C PRO A 112 -9.82 -8.94 -5.60
N GLY A 113 -8.87 -8.02 -5.39
CA GLY A 113 -8.41 -7.07 -6.39
C GLY A 113 -9.06 -5.69 -6.33
N ASP A 114 -10.20 -5.54 -5.65
CA ASP A 114 -10.81 -4.23 -5.44
C ASP A 114 -9.99 -3.39 -4.46
N LEU A 115 -9.95 -2.08 -4.67
CA LEU A 115 -9.36 -1.12 -3.74
C LEU A 115 -10.43 -0.65 -2.78
N ILE A 116 -10.10 -0.67 -1.49
CA ILE A 116 -10.98 -0.17 -0.43
C ILE A 116 -10.33 1.00 0.29
N PHE A 117 -11.17 1.88 0.81
CA PHE A 117 -10.73 3.16 1.35
C PHE A 117 -11.32 3.42 2.72
N LYS A 118 -10.52 4.08 3.57
CA LYS A 118 -10.99 4.78 4.77
C LYS A 118 -11.25 6.22 4.38
N VAL A 119 -12.45 6.71 4.69
CA VAL A 119 -12.96 8.01 4.22
C VAL A 119 -13.38 8.85 5.42
N GLU A 120 -13.04 10.14 5.39
CA GLU A 120 -13.44 11.17 6.33
C GLU A 120 -13.75 12.45 5.54
N ASP A 121 -14.88 13.09 5.81
CA ASP A 121 -15.34 14.29 5.09
C ASP A 121 -15.29 14.13 3.56
N ASP A 122 -15.81 13.01 3.06
CA ASP A 122 -15.84 12.63 1.64
C ASP A 122 -14.46 12.50 0.96
N LYS A 123 -13.39 12.46 1.73
CA LYS A 123 -12.02 12.27 1.24
C LYS A 123 -11.40 10.98 1.77
N ALA A 124 -10.82 10.20 0.88
CA ALA A 124 -10.06 9.03 1.29
C ALA A 124 -8.71 9.46 1.88
N TYR A 125 -8.41 9.00 3.08
CA TYR A 125 -7.12 9.22 3.75
C TYR A 125 -6.26 7.95 3.82
N HIS A 126 -6.81 6.79 3.44
CA HIS A 126 -6.11 5.52 3.45
C HIS A 126 -6.68 4.58 2.39
N VAL A 127 -5.84 3.71 1.84
CA VAL A 127 -6.20 2.73 0.81
C VAL A 127 -5.53 1.39 1.08
N GLY A 128 -6.24 0.33 0.76
CA GLY A 128 -5.74 -1.04 0.70
C GLY A 128 -6.36 -1.79 -0.46
N ILE A 129 -5.89 -2.99 -0.72
CA ILE A 129 -6.42 -3.89 -1.73
C ILE A 129 -7.03 -5.13 -1.07
N VAL A 130 -8.23 -5.50 -1.47
CA VAL A 130 -8.86 -6.77 -1.02
C VAL A 130 -8.00 -7.93 -1.51
N SER A 131 -7.37 -8.65 -0.61
CA SER A 131 -6.41 -9.72 -0.92
C SER A 131 -7.02 -11.11 -0.96
N ALA A 132 -8.12 -11.29 -0.23
CA ALA A 132 -8.95 -12.49 -0.17
C ALA A 132 -10.33 -12.09 0.40
N PRO A 133 -11.36 -12.95 0.35
CA PRO A 133 -12.63 -12.66 1.00
C PRO A 133 -12.45 -12.26 2.47
N GLY A 134 -12.89 -11.04 2.83
CA GLY A 134 -12.78 -10.49 4.17
C GLY A 134 -11.38 -10.01 4.60
N MET A 135 -10.38 -10.01 3.69
CA MET A 135 -9.01 -9.64 3.97
C MET A 135 -8.56 -8.46 3.11
N VAL A 136 -7.71 -7.61 3.68
CA VAL A 136 -7.08 -6.47 3.01
C VAL A 136 -5.57 -6.48 3.22
N THR A 137 -4.81 -6.26 2.15
CA THR A 137 -3.37 -5.94 2.26
C THR A 137 -3.20 -4.43 2.16
N GLU A 138 -2.47 -3.86 3.12
CA GLU A 138 -2.28 -2.41 3.27
C GLU A 138 -0.89 -2.06 3.81
N ALA A 139 -0.33 -0.93 3.41
CA ALA A 139 0.75 -0.30 4.14
C ALA A 139 0.13 0.50 5.30
N LYS A 140 0.06 -0.15 6.47
CA LYS A 140 -0.84 0.27 7.57
C LYS A 140 -0.32 1.47 8.35
N GLY A 141 0.97 1.56 8.51
CA GLY A 141 1.61 2.62 9.28
C GLY A 141 3.00 2.22 9.78
N ARG A 142 3.70 3.17 10.39
CA ARG A 142 5.11 3.01 10.80
C ARG A 142 5.34 1.90 11.81
N ALA A 143 4.34 1.62 12.67
CA ALA A 143 4.41 0.56 13.67
C ALA A 143 4.15 -0.84 13.08
N TYR A 144 3.60 -0.94 11.88
CA TYR A 144 3.09 -2.19 11.32
C TYR A 144 3.73 -2.59 9.99
N GLY A 145 4.14 -1.63 9.17
CA GLY A 145 4.56 -1.89 7.80
C GLY A 145 3.42 -2.38 6.91
N VAL A 146 3.75 -3.15 5.90
CA VAL A 146 2.78 -3.81 5.02
C VAL A 146 2.27 -5.08 5.71
N VAL A 147 0.95 -5.16 5.84
CA VAL A 147 0.25 -6.26 6.54
C VAL A 147 -0.94 -6.75 5.73
N ASP A 148 -1.34 -8.00 6.01
CA ASP A 148 -2.56 -8.61 5.50
C ASP A 148 -3.51 -8.83 6.69
N ASN A 149 -4.58 -8.05 6.75
CA ASN A 149 -5.48 -7.94 7.89
C ASN A 149 -6.92 -8.29 7.53
N ARG A 150 -7.75 -8.53 8.54
CA ARG A 150 -9.21 -8.55 8.37
C ARG A 150 -9.73 -7.15 8.07
N ILE A 151 -10.70 -7.07 7.16
CA ILE A 151 -11.42 -5.83 6.86
C ILE A 151 -12.34 -5.52 8.04
N ASP A 152 -12.15 -4.37 8.67
CA ASP A 152 -12.96 -3.87 9.77
C ASP A 152 -13.99 -2.81 9.31
N SER A 153 -14.79 -2.29 10.26
CA SER A 153 -15.88 -1.34 9.99
C SER A 153 -15.43 0.08 9.60
N VAL A 154 -14.15 0.39 9.67
CA VAL A 154 -13.61 1.73 9.30
C VAL A 154 -13.52 1.89 7.78
N TRP A 155 -13.37 0.79 7.05
CA TRP A 155 -13.40 0.79 5.60
C TRP A 155 -14.82 1.03 5.09
N SER A 156 -15.01 1.94 4.12
CA SER A 156 -16.36 2.37 3.71
C SER A 156 -16.58 2.59 2.22
N ALA A 157 -15.53 2.71 1.41
CA ALA A 157 -15.65 2.92 -0.03
C ALA A 157 -14.86 1.86 -0.81
N CYS A 158 -15.28 1.62 -2.06
CA CYS A 158 -14.68 0.60 -2.91
C CYS A 158 -14.67 1.03 -4.38
N VAL A 159 -13.55 0.79 -5.06
CA VAL A 159 -13.46 0.88 -6.52
C VAL A 159 -12.79 -0.36 -7.09
N ARG A 160 -13.07 -0.66 -8.35
CA ARG A 160 -12.53 -1.83 -9.07
C ARG A 160 -11.62 -1.36 -10.20
N PRO A 161 -10.31 -1.65 -10.13
CA PRO A 161 -9.41 -1.47 -11.25
C PRO A 161 -9.79 -2.38 -12.43
N ASN A 162 -9.53 -1.91 -13.66
CA ASN A 162 -9.67 -2.77 -14.82
C ASN A 162 -8.44 -3.67 -14.97
N TYR A 163 -8.64 -4.97 -14.77
CA TYR A 163 -7.62 -6.01 -14.92
C TYR A 163 -7.67 -6.77 -16.25
N GLU A 164 -8.50 -6.32 -17.18
CA GLU A 164 -8.60 -6.92 -18.51
C GLU A 164 -7.45 -6.49 -19.44
#